data_af70f4595d49b767b306a5a423d40b6f
#
_entry.id   af70f4595d49b767b306a5a423d40b6f
#
_cell.length_a   1.000
_cell.length_b   1.000
_cell.length_c   1.000
_cell.angle_alpha   90.00
_cell.angle_beta   90.00
_cell.angle_gamma   90.00
#
_symmetry.space_group_name_H-M   'P 1'
#
loop_
_entity.id
_entity.type
_entity.pdbx_description
1 polymer ?
#
loop_
_entity_poly.entity_id
_entity_poly.type
_entity_poly.pdbx_seq_one_letter_code
_entity_poly.pdbx_strand_id
1 'polypeptide(L)'
;MKIRIKFSKQGEMKFIGHLDVMRYFQKAMRRADVDIRYSEGFSPHQIMSFASPLSVGLTSNGEYMDIEVHSTGSSEEMIRCINEVSVEGIRVLSYRLLPDKA
;
A
#
# COMPACT_ATOMS: atom_id res chain seq x y z
N MET A 1 -4.85 -11.10 -8.46
CA MET A 1 -3.64 -11.46 -7.67
C MET A 1 -3.60 -10.61 -6.41
N LYS A 2 -3.44 -11.23 -5.28
CA LYS A 2 -3.36 -10.52 -4.00
C LYS A 2 -1.90 -10.24 -3.66
N ILE A 3 -1.61 -8.99 -3.29
CA ILE A 3 -0.27 -8.54 -2.95
C ILE A 3 -0.27 -8.03 -1.52
N ARG A 4 0.73 -8.42 -0.74
CA ARG A 4 0.96 -7.88 0.60
C ARG A 4 2.15 -6.93 0.56
N ILE A 5 1.90 -5.69 0.96
CA ILE A 5 2.91 -4.65 1.00
C ILE A 5 3.27 -4.40 2.46
N LYS A 6 4.56 -4.46 2.76
CA LYS A 6 5.08 -4.02 4.06
C LYS A 6 5.61 -2.60 3.90
N PHE A 7 5.22 -1.72 4.80
CA PHE A 7 5.67 -0.33 4.75
C PHE A 7 6.03 0.17 6.14
N SER A 8 6.83 1.21 6.17
CA SER A 8 7.18 1.91 7.42
C SER A 8 6.52 3.29 7.43
N LYS A 9 6.29 3.79 8.64
CA LYS A 9 5.66 5.07 8.88
C LYS A 9 6.50 5.78 9.95
N GLN A 10 7.15 6.89 9.59
CA GLN A 10 8.11 7.58 10.47
C GLN A 10 7.95 9.09 10.39
N GLY A 11 8.59 9.79 11.34
CA GLY A 11 8.50 11.23 11.39
C GLY A 11 7.09 11.72 11.64
N GLU A 12 6.69 12.78 10.99
CA GLU A 12 5.34 13.32 11.12
C GLU A 12 4.26 12.36 10.61
N MET A 13 4.63 11.46 9.70
CA MET A 13 3.69 10.51 9.12
C MET A 13 3.18 9.49 10.13
N LYS A 14 3.87 9.31 11.26
CA LYS A 14 3.40 8.41 12.33
C LYS A 14 2.10 8.87 12.97
N PHE A 15 1.77 10.16 12.85
CA PHE A 15 0.54 10.73 13.41
C PHE A 15 -0.64 10.69 12.44
N ILE A 16 -0.43 10.25 11.21
CA ILE A 16 -1.49 10.17 10.21
C ILE A 16 -2.42 9.01 10.53
N GLY A 17 -3.72 9.30 10.51
CA GLY A 17 -4.74 8.31 10.78
C GLY A 17 -4.92 7.33 9.64
N HIS A 18 -5.69 6.29 9.91
CA HIS A 18 -5.95 5.15 9.04
C HIS A 18 -6.45 5.57 7.64
N LEU A 19 -7.46 6.44 7.61
CA LEU A 19 -8.05 6.88 6.34
C LEU A 19 -7.08 7.70 5.49
N ASP A 20 -6.27 8.51 6.13
CA ASP A 20 -5.32 9.36 5.41
C ASP A 20 -4.17 8.54 4.83
N VAL A 21 -3.72 7.51 5.54
CA VAL A 21 -2.73 6.57 5.01
C VAL A 21 -3.30 5.84 3.79
N MET A 22 -4.55 5.40 3.87
CA MET A 22 -5.21 4.74 2.75
C MET A 22 -5.32 5.66 1.54
N ARG A 23 -5.73 6.92 1.74
CA ARG A 23 -5.81 7.91 0.67
C ARG A 23 -4.44 8.16 0.05
N TYR A 24 -3.41 8.23 0.88
CA TYR A 24 -2.05 8.39 0.41
C TYR A 24 -1.65 7.25 -0.53
N PHE A 25 -1.89 6.00 -0.12
CA PHE A 25 -1.56 4.85 -0.96
C PHE A 25 -2.41 4.77 -2.22
N GLN A 26 -3.67 5.19 -2.17
CA GLN A 26 -4.51 5.26 -3.37
C GLN A 26 -3.90 6.19 -4.42
N LYS A 27 -3.39 7.33 -4.01
CA LYS A 27 -2.71 8.27 -4.91
C LYS A 27 -1.37 7.70 -5.40
N ALA A 28 -0.61 7.10 -4.51
CA ALA A 28 0.69 6.52 -4.85
C ALA A 28 0.53 5.40 -5.88
N MET A 29 -0.46 4.54 -5.73
CA MET A 29 -0.72 3.47 -6.69
C MET A 29 -1.06 4.02 -8.08
N ARG A 30 -1.85 5.09 -8.15
CA ARG A 30 -2.16 5.74 -9.43
C ARG A 30 -0.93 6.37 -10.07
N ARG A 31 -0.08 7.04 -9.28
CA ARG A 31 1.14 7.68 -9.78
C ARG A 31 2.18 6.67 -10.24
N ALA A 32 2.26 5.53 -9.55
CA ALA A 32 3.18 4.46 -9.90
C ALA A 32 2.64 3.57 -11.03
N ASP A 33 1.42 3.86 -11.50
CA ASP A 33 0.77 3.12 -12.57
C ASP A 33 0.58 1.64 -12.25
N VAL A 34 0.26 1.34 -11.01
CA VAL A 34 -0.03 -0.01 -10.56
C VAL A 34 -1.38 -0.44 -11.12
N ASP A 35 -1.43 -1.63 -11.70
CA ASP A 35 -2.66 -2.18 -12.28
C ASP A 35 -3.57 -2.75 -11.18
N ILE A 36 -4.04 -1.87 -10.31
CA ILE A 36 -4.84 -2.24 -9.16
C ILE A 36 -6.28 -2.52 -9.56
N ARG A 37 -6.87 -3.52 -8.90
CA ARG A 37 -8.24 -3.90 -9.13
C ARG A 37 -9.19 -2.99 -8.34
N TYR A 38 -10.30 -2.62 -8.96
CA TYR A 38 -11.34 -1.80 -8.33
C TYR A 38 -12.52 -2.66 -7.91
N SER A 39 -13.18 -2.26 -6.83
CA SER A 39 -14.41 -2.91 -6.39
C SER A 39 -15.53 -2.69 -7.40
N GLU A 40 -16.51 -3.61 -7.41
CA GLU A 40 -17.69 -3.48 -8.25
C GLU A 40 -18.75 -2.64 -7.52
N GLY A 41 -19.66 -2.03 -8.27
CA GLY A 41 -20.78 -1.27 -7.71
C GLY A 41 -20.80 0.17 -8.18
N PHE A 42 -21.62 0.99 -7.50
CA PHE A 42 -21.85 2.37 -7.91
C PHE A 42 -20.67 3.31 -7.65
N SER A 43 -19.84 3.00 -6.69
CA SER A 43 -18.69 3.83 -6.34
C SER A 43 -17.43 2.98 -6.32
N PRO A 44 -16.90 2.60 -7.50
CA PRO A 44 -15.71 1.77 -7.54
C PRO A 44 -14.53 2.44 -6.84
N HIS A 45 -13.82 1.68 -6.01
CA HIS A 45 -12.61 2.14 -5.35
C HIS A 45 -11.57 1.03 -5.37
N GLN A 46 -10.31 1.42 -5.22
CA GLN A 46 -9.21 0.47 -5.21
C GLN A 46 -9.39 -0.55 -4.09
N ILE A 47 -9.21 -1.83 -4.41
CA ILE A 47 -9.30 -2.88 -3.40
C ILE A 47 -8.01 -2.91 -2.61
N MET A 48 -8.08 -2.38 -1.39
CA MET A 48 -6.95 -2.39 -0.47
C MET A 48 -7.47 -2.42 0.97
N SER A 49 -6.72 -3.09 1.83
CA SER A 49 -7.06 -3.18 3.25
C SER A 49 -5.78 -3.31 4.06
N PHE A 50 -5.83 -2.85 5.30
CA PHE A 50 -4.69 -3.06 6.21
C PHE A 50 -4.78 -4.45 6.83
N ALA A 51 -3.66 -5.15 6.82
CA ALA A 51 -3.59 -6.51 7.37
C ALA A 51 -3.44 -6.51 8.89
N SER A 52 -3.09 -5.37 9.47
CA SER A 52 -3.01 -5.20 10.91
C SER A 52 -3.43 -3.79 11.28
N PRO A 53 -3.90 -3.56 12.53
CA PRO A 53 -4.26 -2.21 12.95
C PRO A 53 -3.06 -1.26 12.89
N LEU A 54 -3.31 -0.02 12.44
CA LEU A 54 -2.29 1.02 12.43
C LEU A 54 -2.19 1.65 13.81
N SER A 55 -0.95 1.87 14.26
CA SER A 55 -0.69 2.61 15.49
C SER A 55 -0.48 4.09 15.16
N VAL A 56 -1.24 4.96 15.81
CA VAL A 56 -1.10 6.41 15.64
C VAL A 56 -0.15 6.94 16.72
N GLY A 57 0.82 7.75 16.31
CA GLY A 57 1.77 8.34 17.23
C GLY A 57 2.96 7.48 17.55
N LEU A 58 3.04 6.28 17.01
CA LEU A 58 4.18 5.37 17.18
C LEU A 58 4.91 5.22 15.85
N THR A 59 6.24 5.16 15.93
CA THR A 59 7.05 4.82 14.76
C THR A 59 6.84 3.35 14.43
N SER A 60 6.56 3.07 13.16
CA SER A 60 6.31 1.72 12.71
C SER A 60 7.28 1.35 11.60
N ASN A 61 7.95 0.20 11.77
CA ASN A 61 8.88 -0.36 10.79
C ASN A 61 8.30 -1.58 10.07
N GLY A 62 7.04 -1.88 10.28
CA GLY A 62 6.49 -3.08 9.69
C GLY A 62 4.98 -3.16 9.77
N GLU A 63 4.29 -2.25 9.09
CA GLU A 63 2.85 -2.36 8.92
C GLU A 63 2.54 -2.97 7.56
N TYR A 64 1.41 -3.65 7.45
CA TYR A 64 1.06 -4.42 6.25
C TYR A 64 -0.23 -3.91 5.64
N MET A 65 -0.24 -3.88 4.31
CA MET A 65 -1.43 -3.54 3.55
C MET A 65 -1.57 -4.56 2.42
N ASP A 66 -2.78 -5.07 2.22
CA ASP A 66 -3.10 -5.99 1.13
C ASP A 66 -3.83 -5.25 0.03
N ILE A 67 -3.43 -5.51 -1.21
CA ILE A 67 -4.10 -4.98 -2.40
C ILE A 67 -4.37 -6.11 -3.37
N GLU A 68 -5.29 -5.89 -4.31
CA GLU A 68 -5.48 -6.79 -5.44
C GLU A 68 -5.09 -6.08 -6.72
N VAL A 69 -4.40 -6.81 -7.59
CA VAL A 69 -3.96 -6.29 -8.90
C VAL A 69 -4.33 -7.28 -10.00
N HIS A 70 -4.49 -6.77 -11.22
CA HIS A 70 -4.71 -7.60 -12.40
C HIS A 70 -3.40 -8.16 -12.93
N SER A 71 -2.36 -7.35 -12.89
CA SER A 71 -1.02 -7.72 -13.31
C SER A 71 0.00 -7.00 -12.46
N THR A 72 1.22 -7.49 -12.43
CA THR A 72 2.28 -6.88 -11.63
C THR A 72 3.65 -7.18 -12.24
N GLY A 73 4.59 -6.27 -12.00
CA GLY A 73 6.00 -6.49 -12.29
C GLY A 73 6.70 -7.22 -11.16
N SER A 74 8.03 -7.26 -11.20
CA SER A 74 8.82 -7.87 -10.13
C SER A 74 8.68 -7.07 -8.84
N SER A 75 8.90 -7.72 -7.70
CA SER A 75 8.83 -7.06 -6.40
C SER A 75 9.77 -5.87 -6.31
N GLU A 76 11.00 -6.02 -6.77
CA GLU A 76 12.00 -4.96 -6.74
C GLU A 76 11.57 -3.76 -7.56
N GLU A 77 11.06 -4.01 -8.76
CA GLU A 77 10.59 -2.95 -9.64
C GLU A 77 9.40 -2.21 -9.04
N MET A 78 8.44 -2.92 -8.48
CA MET A 78 7.26 -2.32 -7.88
C MET A 78 7.61 -1.50 -6.63
N ILE A 79 8.50 -2.01 -5.79
CA ILE A 79 8.99 -1.27 -4.62
C ILE A 79 9.63 0.05 -5.06
N ARG A 80 10.50 0.00 -6.05
CA ARG A 80 11.15 1.19 -6.56
C ARG A 80 10.14 2.20 -7.13
N CYS A 81 9.22 1.75 -7.97
CA CYS A 81 8.23 2.63 -8.57
C CYS A 81 7.34 3.30 -7.54
N ILE A 82 6.88 2.56 -6.54
CA ILE A 82 6.03 3.12 -5.50
C ILE A 82 6.81 4.10 -4.64
N ASN A 83 8.06 3.77 -4.29
CA ASN A 83 8.89 4.67 -3.47
C ASN A 83 9.28 5.95 -4.20
N GLU A 84 9.41 5.91 -5.52
CA GLU A 84 9.72 7.11 -6.31
C GLU A 84 8.60 8.16 -6.24
N VAL A 85 7.35 7.72 -6.08
CA VAL A 85 6.20 8.64 -5.97
C VAL A 85 5.78 8.86 -4.53
N SER A 86 6.48 8.25 -3.58
CA SER A 86 6.17 8.34 -2.16
C SER A 86 6.68 9.64 -1.57
N VAL A 87 5.98 10.11 -0.53
CA VAL A 87 6.46 11.24 0.27
C VAL A 87 7.40 10.76 1.36
N GLU A 88 8.17 11.71 1.90
CA GLU A 88 9.04 11.43 3.03
C GLU A 88 8.22 10.95 4.23
N GLY A 89 8.72 9.94 4.91
CA GLY A 89 8.08 9.38 6.10
C GLY A 89 7.24 8.13 5.86
N ILE A 90 6.96 7.79 4.61
CA ILE A 90 6.33 6.52 4.26
C ILE A 90 7.20 5.83 3.22
N ARG A 91 7.57 4.58 3.49
CA ARG A 91 8.42 3.81 2.60
C ARG A 91 7.95 2.38 2.50
N VAL A 92 7.83 1.90 1.27
CA VAL A 92 7.53 0.49 1.01
C VAL A 92 8.80 -0.32 1.19
N LEU A 93 8.73 -1.35 2.02
CA LEU A 93 9.85 -2.21 2.37
C LEU A 93 9.80 -3.54 1.66
N SER A 94 8.62 -4.08 1.40
CA SER A 94 8.46 -5.32 0.63
C SER A 94 7.17 -5.32 -0.16
N TYR A 95 7.14 -6.15 -1.20
CA TYR A 95 6.01 -6.30 -2.09
C TYR A 95 5.96 -7.77 -2.46
N ARG A 96 4.97 -8.50 -1.95
CA ARG A 96 4.93 -9.96 -2.05
C ARG A 96 3.61 -10.43 -2.65
N LEU A 97 3.72 -11.30 -3.64
CA LEU A 97 2.56 -11.98 -4.19
C LEU A 97 2.13 -13.07 -3.21
N LEU A 98 0.87 -13.02 -2.79
CA LEU A 98 0.30 -14.03 -1.91
C LEU A 98 -0.34 -15.16 -2.72
N PRO A 99 -0.32 -16.41 -2.18
CA PRO A 99 -1.07 -17.50 -2.80
C PRO A 99 -2.57 -17.18 -2.82
N ASP A 100 -3.26 -17.62 -3.87
CA ASP A 100 -4.69 -17.35 -4.04
C ASP A 100 -5.55 -17.89 -2.89
N LYS A 101 -5.04 -18.84 -2.15
CA LYS A 101 -5.74 -19.46 -1.02
C LYS A 101 -5.21 -19.02 0.34
N ALA A 102 -4.48 -17.93 0.38
CA ALA A 102 -3.96 -17.42 1.64
C ALA A 102 -5.02 -16.73 2.46
#